data_46a9a36be1e48521401052979c00e5c6
#
_entry.id   46a9a36be1e48521401052979c00e5c6
#
_cell.length_a   1.000
_cell.length_b   1.000
_cell.length_c   1.000
_cell.angle_alpha   90.00
_cell.angle_beta   90.00
_cell.angle_gamma   90.00
#
_symmetry.space_group_name_H-M   'P 1'
#
loop_
_entity.id
_entity.type
_entity.pdbx_description
1 polymer ?
#
loop_
_entity_poly.entity_id
_entity_poly.type
_entity_poly.pdbx_seq_one_letter_code
_entity_poly.pdbx_strand_id
1 'polypeptide(L)'
;MSHQLSLREQFAFEQTTSNTIQLSFLKFQKTKKENKYFFTGFNRHTLSKFLSYKLGYYRILKEDSYIIVKYNNGIVVEAQPFTAKNELLEVLDRLDTETVDFDGSLISINRDAILEKFANVQPQYFTSGSLDILIELKKEFLRDTKDHSFFYFKNGIVKTSSECQELIPYTEIKNKLIWKSWINDHEIQLDQFTDHSMFEKFISNVSGSDKWNQAFISAIGYVLTNSNPPSKSQAIILYDESITDVNNPSGGTGKGIFAKALSYLRQQVVIDGKKFDPNSKFVFQNVTEDTQMVVIDDVKPHMDFKFFHSILSEGLTVEGKNQTSWKFSSDKTPKIIISSNSVFSNKGTTNKRRQYILEFSDFYSSKIITGVEEPVKDHHGCMFFQDWDQKEWNRFYNFMLYCSRFYLKNGLIAIKPKNHSDNLLLIQTHEDFYIWVNDQDFKVETTYLRDDYFTPFKQEYFGDSNELSVRKFN
;
A
#
# COMPACT_ATOMS: atom_id res chain seq x y z
N MET A 1 -40.02 -12.42 17.93
CA MET A 1 -38.72 -11.73 18.05
C MET A 1 -37.66 -12.79 18.35
N SER A 2 -36.97 -13.28 17.33
CA SER A 2 -35.90 -14.28 17.48
C SER A 2 -34.62 -13.53 17.82
N HIS A 3 -34.14 -13.65 19.05
CA HIS A 3 -32.80 -13.22 19.43
C HIS A 3 -31.78 -14.03 18.65
N GLN A 4 -31.11 -13.42 17.68
CA GLN A 4 -29.85 -13.94 17.15
C GLN A 4 -28.81 -13.83 18.25
N LEU A 5 -28.37 -15.00 18.76
CA LEU A 5 -27.22 -15.09 19.66
C LEU A 5 -25.99 -14.45 19.01
N SER A 6 -25.26 -13.63 19.75
CA SER A 6 -24.00 -13.05 19.27
C SER A 6 -23.01 -14.18 18.95
N LEU A 7 -22.10 -13.98 18.02
CA LEU A 7 -21.05 -14.96 17.66
C LEU A 7 -20.30 -15.48 18.90
N ARG A 8 -20.20 -14.69 19.96
CA ARG A 8 -19.54 -15.02 21.22
C ARG A 8 -20.38 -15.95 22.11
N GLU A 9 -21.69 -15.80 22.10
CA GLU A 9 -22.62 -16.65 22.84
C GLU A 9 -22.76 -18.01 22.15
N GLN A 10 -22.72 -18.05 20.82
CA GLN A 10 -22.60 -19.30 20.05
C GLN A 10 -21.29 -20.03 20.33
N PHE A 11 -20.18 -19.31 20.46
CA PHE A 11 -18.87 -19.87 20.83
C PHE A 11 -18.83 -20.39 22.28
N ALA A 12 -19.43 -19.67 23.22
CA ALA A 12 -19.47 -20.08 24.63
C ALA A 12 -20.32 -21.34 24.86
N PHE A 13 -21.40 -21.52 24.12
CA PHE A 13 -22.27 -22.69 24.21
C PHE A 13 -21.57 -23.95 23.68
N GLU A 14 -20.69 -23.86 22.67
CA GLU A 14 -19.92 -24.98 22.14
C GLU A 14 -18.67 -25.33 22.96
N GLN A 15 -18.16 -24.44 23.81
CA GLN A 15 -17.00 -24.73 24.69
C GLN A 15 -17.35 -25.51 25.93
N THR A 16 -18.62 -25.65 26.32
CA THR A 16 -19.06 -26.27 27.56
C THR A 16 -19.31 -27.76 27.42
N THR A 17 -19.25 -28.35 26.24
CA THR A 17 -19.43 -29.81 26.04
C THR A 17 -18.15 -30.46 25.53
N SER A 18 -17.40 -31.02 26.47
CA SER A 18 -16.38 -32.05 26.36
C SER A 18 -15.23 -31.89 25.33
N ASN A 19 -14.04 -32.35 25.71
CA ASN A 19 -12.78 -32.44 24.95
C ASN A 19 -12.84 -33.26 23.64
N THR A 20 -14.01 -33.66 23.17
CA THR A 20 -14.21 -34.38 21.92
C THR A 20 -14.48 -33.35 20.82
N ILE A 21 -13.54 -33.17 19.90
CA ILE A 21 -13.76 -32.41 18.67
C ILE A 21 -14.92 -33.06 17.94
N GLN A 22 -16.10 -32.46 18.01
CA GLN A 22 -17.26 -32.95 17.26
C GLN A 22 -16.99 -32.71 15.78
N LEU A 23 -16.55 -33.75 15.09
CA LEU A 23 -16.33 -33.74 13.64
C LEU A 23 -17.66 -33.87 12.91
N SER A 24 -18.57 -32.94 13.20
CA SER A 24 -19.94 -32.93 12.64
C SER A 24 -20.01 -32.89 11.11
N PHE A 25 -18.86 -32.64 10.45
CA PHE A 25 -18.76 -32.68 9.00
C PHE A 25 -18.49 -34.08 8.42
N LEU A 26 -18.21 -35.09 9.24
CA LEU A 26 -18.07 -36.45 8.80
C LEU A 26 -19.46 -37.10 8.60
N LYS A 27 -19.64 -37.79 7.48
CA LYS A 27 -20.87 -38.56 7.18
C LYS A 27 -20.69 -40.01 7.48
N PHE A 28 -21.61 -40.58 8.24
CA PHE A 28 -21.68 -41.99 8.54
C PHE A 28 -23.01 -42.58 8.06
N GLN A 29 -22.99 -43.81 7.61
CA GLN A 29 -24.18 -44.58 7.26
C GLN A 29 -24.21 -45.90 8.03
N LYS A 30 -25.41 -46.30 8.45
CA LYS A 30 -25.66 -47.51 9.17
C LYS A 30 -25.79 -48.70 8.20
N THR A 31 -25.07 -49.78 8.47
CA THR A 31 -25.24 -51.02 7.69
C THR A 31 -26.55 -51.73 8.08
N LYS A 32 -27.28 -52.23 7.08
CA LYS A 32 -28.54 -52.91 7.33
C LYS A 32 -28.36 -54.27 8.05
N LYS A 33 -27.16 -54.88 7.94
CA LYS A 33 -26.89 -56.24 8.49
C LYS A 33 -26.27 -56.27 9.88
N GLU A 34 -25.44 -55.26 10.25
CA GLU A 34 -24.59 -55.36 11.44
C GLU A 34 -24.83 -54.24 12.47
N ASN A 35 -25.80 -53.39 12.31
CA ASN A 35 -26.06 -52.21 13.18
C ASN A 35 -24.82 -51.33 13.44
N LYS A 36 -23.82 -51.41 12.55
CA LYS A 36 -22.59 -50.64 12.60
C LYS A 36 -22.65 -49.42 11.67
N TYR A 37 -22.03 -48.36 12.08
CA TYR A 37 -21.87 -47.18 11.26
C TYR A 37 -20.50 -47.17 10.58
N PHE A 38 -20.43 -46.80 9.32
CA PHE A 38 -19.20 -46.66 8.55
C PHE A 38 -19.11 -45.29 7.93
N PHE A 39 -17.90 -44.76 7.81
CA PHE A 39 -17.62 -43.48 7.21
C PHE A 39 -17.88 -43.51 5.70
N THR A 40 -18.63 -42.51 5.19
CA THR A 40 -19.00 -42.43 3.77
C THR A 40 -18.46 -41.19 3.09
N GLY A 41 -18.07 -40.14 3.83
CA GLY A 41 -17.56 -38.90 3.27
C GLY A 41 -17.79 -37.66 4.15
N PHE A 42 -17.83 -36.54 3.52
CA PHE A 42 -17.89 -35.22 4.19
C PHE A 42 -19.21 -34.50 3.88
N ASN A 43 -19.74 -33.78 4.86
CA ASN A 43 -20.85 -32.87 4.66
C ASN A 43 -20.30 -31.46 4.41
N ARG A 44 -20.53 -30.93 3.20
CA ARG A 44 -20.01 -29.62 2.77
C ARG A 44 -20.50 -28.47 3.65
N HIS A 45 -21.77 -28.47 4.04
CA HIS A 45 -22.33 -27.39 4.86
C HIS A 45 -21.75 -27.35 6.27
N THR A 46 -21.64 -28.51 6.96
CA THR A 46 -21.04 -28.55 8.29
C THR A 46 -19.52 -28.39 8.24
N LEU A 47 -18.87 -28.83 7.15
CA LEU A 47 -17.46 -28.56 6.91
C LEU A 47 -17.19 -27.06 6.80
N SER A 48 -18.01 -26.32 6.07
CA SER A 48 -17.84 -24.85 5.98
C SER A 48 -17.99 -24.16 7.34
N LYS A 49 -18.92 -24.63 8.17
CA LYS A 49 -19.06 -24.13 9.55
C LYS A 49 -17.84 -24.46 10.40
N PHE A 50 -17.31 -25.67 10.28
CA PHE A 50 -16.08 -26.07 10.97
C PHE A 50 -14.89 -25.22 10.56
N LEU A 51 -14.68 -25.01 9.24
CA LEU A 51 -13.64 -24.14 8.71
C LEU A 51 -13.77 -22.72 9.26
N SER A 52 -15.00 -22.19 9.35
CA SER A 52 -15.23 -20.83 9.84
C SER A 52 -15.07 -20.73 11.36
N TYR A 53 -15.78 -21.55 12.14
CA TYR A 53 -15.82 -21.35 13.59
C TYR A 53 -14.63 -21.97 14.34
N LYS A 54 -14.04 -23.04 13.83
CA LYS A 54 -12.90 -23.71 14.50
C LYS A 54 -11.56 -23.30 13.92
N LEU A 55 -11.46 -23.18 12.59
CA LEU A 55 -10.21 -22.84 11.93
C LEU A 55 -10.10 -21.34 11.56
N GLY A 56 -11.18 -20.58 11.73
CA GLY A 56 -11.17 -19.14 11.52
C GLY A 56 -11.22 -18.70 10.06
N TYR A 57 -11.62 -19.56 9.12
CA TYR A 57 -11.75 -19.21 7.71
C TYR A 57 -13.12 -18.65 7.40
N TYR A 58 -13.14 -17.43 6.91
CA TYR A 58 -14.34 -16.69 6.53
C TYR A 58 -14.21 -16.14 5.11
N ARG A 59 -15.32 -15.69 4.54
CA ARG A 59 -15.31 -14.88 3.32
C ARG A 59 -15.70 -13.45 3.63
N ILE A 60 -15.11 -12.51 2.90
CA ILE A 60 -15.52 -11.10 2.85
C ILE A 60 -16.04 -10.86 1.44
N LEU A 61 -17.29 -10.42 1.32
CA LEU A 61 -17.90 -10.13 0.02
C LEU A 61 -17.33 -8.84 -0.58
N LYS A 62 -17.16 -8.85 -1.89
CA LYS A 62 -16.92 -7.73 -2.78
C LYS A 62 -18.15 -7.57 -3.69
N GLU A 63 -18.18 -6.56 -4.54
CA GLU A 63 -19.33 -6.32 -5.44
C GLU A 63 -19.72 -7.57 -6.23
N ASP A 64 -18.80 -8.19 -6.96
CA ASP A 64 -19.04 -9.35 -7.83
C ASP A 64 -18.21 -10.60 -7.44
N SER A 65 -17.60 -10.61 -6.28
CA SER A 65 -16.69 -11.68 -5.87
C SER A 65 -16.56 -11.76 -4.35
N TYR A 66 -15.62 -12.53 -3.87
CA TYR A 66 -15.25 -12.56 -2.46
C TYR A 66 -13.77 -12.90 -2.29
N ILE A 67 -13.23 -12.54 -1.13
CA ILE A 67 -11.93 -13.02 -0.67
C ILE A 67 -12.11 -13.95 0.52
N ILE A 68 -11.23 -14.94 0.62
CA ILE A 68 -11.13 -15.82 1.79
C ILE A 68 -10.13 -15.16 2.75
N VAL A 69 -10.50 -15.11 4.01
CA VAL A 69 -9.64 -14.58 5.06
C VAL A 69 -9.55 -15.55 6.24
N LYS A 70 -8.41 -15.58 6.89
CA LYS A 70 -8.26 -16.18 8.21
C LYS A 70 -8.43 -15.08 9.26
N TYR A 71 -9.41 -15.24 10.14
CA TYR A 71 -9.81 -14.28 11.17
C TYR A 71 -9.37 -14.76 12.55
N ASN A 72 -8.72 -13.90 13.30
CA ASN A 72 -8.40 -14.10 14.70
C ASN A 72 -8.52 -12.77 15.47
N ASN A 73 -9.48 -12.68 16.39
CA ASN A 73 -9.65 -11.54 17.32
C ASN A 73 -9.61 -10.15 16.67
N GLY A 74 -10.28 -9.96 15.55
CA GLY A 74 -10.31 -8.68 14.82
C GLY A 74 -9.22 -8.55 13.75
N ILE A 75 -8.20 -9.39 13.78
CA ILE A 75 -7.12 -9.41 12.79
C ILE A 75 -7.43 -10.41 11.69
N VAL A 76 -7.22 -10.01 10.45
CA VAL A 76 -7.42 -10.84 9.26
C VAL A 76 -6.17 -10.93 8.39
N VAL A 77 -6.02 -12.08 7.76
CA VAL A 77 -5.00 -12.34 6.72
C VAL A 77 -5.73 -12.92 5.52
N GLU A 78 -5.42 -12.45 4.32
CA GLU A 78 -5.94 -13.08 3.11
C GLU A 78 -5.43 -14.52 3.03
N ALA A 79 -6.32 -15.46 2.74
CA ALA A 79 -6.02 -16.88 2.71
C ALA A 79 -6.36 -17.48 1.35
N GLN A 80 -5.57 -18.46 0.95
CA GLN A 80 -5.83 -19.23 -0.26
C GLN A 80 -6.56 -20.56 0.10
N PRO A 81 -7.35 -21.15 -0.83
CA PRO A 81 -8.03 -22.41 -0.57
C PRO A 81 -7.11 -23.52 -0.07
N PHE A 82 -5.86 -23.57 -0.54
CA PHE A 82 -4.89 -24.58 -0.14
C PHE A 82 -4.47 -24.47 1.34
N THR A 83 -4.45 -23.25 1.92
CA THR A 83 -4.13 -23.05 3.34
C THR A 83 -5.21 -23.66 4.23
N ALA A 84 -6.48 -23.42 3.92
CA ALA A 84 -7.60 -24.04 4.65
C ALA A 84 -7.60 -25.57 4.52
N LYS A 85 -7.26 -26.09 3.32
CA LYS A 85 -7.09 -27.51 3.08
C LYS A 85 -6.01 -28.12 3.96
N ASN A 86 -4.82 -27.51 4.00
CA ASN A 86 -3.69 -28.05 4.74
C ASN A 86 -3.94 -28.05 6.25
N GLU A 87 -4.54 -26.99 6.80
CA GLU A 87 -4.91 -26.97 8.21
C GLU A 87 -5.98 -28.01 8.56
N LEU A 88 -6.96 -28.23 7.68
CA LEU A 88 -7.92 -29.31 7.90
C LEU A 88 -7.23 -30.68 7.86
N LEU A 89 -6.28 -30.88 6.93
CA LEU A 89 -5.51 -32.12 6.84
C LEU A 89 -4.74 -32.38 8.14
N GLU A 90 -4.09 -31.34 8.72
CA GLU A 90 -3.42 -31.45 10.01
C GLU A 90 -4.39 -31.87 11.15
N VAL A 91 -5.61 -31.35 11.13
CA VAL A 91 -6.64 -31.71 12.10
C VAL A 91 -7.04 -33.19 11.92
N LEU A 92 -7.24 -33.65 10.69
CA LEU A 92 -7.60 -35.03 10.40
C LEU A 92 -6.48 -35.99 10.74
N ASP A 93 -5.22 -35.63 10.54
CA ASP A 93 -4.05 -36.45 10.85
C ASP A 93 -3.82 -36.65 12.36
N ARG A 94 -4.26 -35.69 13.17
CA ARG A 94 -4.21 -35.76 14.65
C ARG A 94 -5.39 -36.51 15.27
N LEU A 95 -6.33 -37.01 14.46
CA LEU A 95 -7.44 -37.80 14.99
C LEU A 95 -6.94 -39.08 15.61
N ASP A 96 -7.32 -39.29 16.85
CA ASP A 96 -7.16 -40.61 17.46
C ASP A 96 -8.13 -41.60 16.82
N THR A 97 -7.69 -42.84 16.63
CA THR A 97 -8.54 -43.94 16.15
C THR A 97 -9.48 -44.45 17.27
N GLU A 98 -10.11 -43.51 17.93
CA GLU A 98 -11.00 -43.80 19.05
C GLU A 98 -12.45 -43.96 18.61
N THR A 99 -13.23 -44.55 19.51
CA THR A 99 -14.66 -44.72 19.34
C THR A 99 -15.36 -43.40 19.67
N VAL A 100 -16.01 -42.80 18.68
CA VAL A 100 -16.75 -41.51 18.86
C VAL A 100 -18.23 -41.81 19.07
N ASP A 101 -18.85 -41.11 20.01
CA ASP A 101 -20.31 -41.13 20.14
C ASP A 101 -20.93 -40.27 19.04
N PHE A 102 -21.69 -40.89 18.17
CA PHE A 102 -22.45 -40.27 17.12
C PHE A 102 -23.92 -40.63 17.32
N ASP A 103 -24.74 -39.64 17.66
CA ASP A 103 -26.18 -39.81 17.88
C ASP A 103 -26.52 -40.95 18.90
N GLY A 104 -25.75 -40.98 19.99
CA GLY A 104 -25.90 -42.01 21.04
C GLY A 104 -25.39 -43.40 20.66
N SER A 105 -24.67 -43.54 19.57
CA SER A 105 -24.06 -44.81 19.11
C SER A 105 -22.53 -44.69 19.02
N LEU A 106 -21.81 -45.66 19.58
CA LEU A 106 -20.35 -45.69 19.51
C LEU A 106 -19.88 -46.11 18.12
N ILE A 107 -19.11 -45.24 17.45
CA ILE A 107 -18.60 -45.50 16.11
C ILE A 107 -17.08 -45.54 16.15
N SER A 108 -16.51 -46.61 15.64
CA SER A 108 -15.05 -46.67 15.41
C SER A 108 -14.66 -45.84 14.20
N ILE A 109 -13.85 -44.79 14.40
CA ILE A 109 -13.29 -43.98 13.33
C ILE A 109 -11.95 -44.59 12.89
N ASN A 110 -11.84 -44.92 11.62
CA ASN A 110 -10.59 -45.30 11.01
C ASN A 110 -9.96 -44.03 10.37
N ARG A 111 -8.93 -43.48 11.02
CA ARG A 111 -8.22 -42.28 10.57
C ARG A 111 -7.71 -42.43 9.13
N ASP A 112 -7.07 -43.54 8.81
CA ASP A 112 -6.46 -43.74 7.51
C ASP A 112 -7.53 -43.81 6.40
N ALA A 113 -8.68 -44.39 6.64
CA ALA A 113 -9.80 -44.38 5.71
C ALA A 113 -10.39 -42.98 5.51
N ILE A 114 -10.38 -42.13 6.55
CA ILE A 114 -10.79 -40.72 6.44
C ILE A 114 -9.79 -39.93 5.61
N LEU A 115 -8.49 -40.08 5.85
CA LEU A 115 -7.42 -39.41 5.12
C LEU A 115 -7.41 -39.83 3.64
N GLU A 116 -7.53 -41.12 3.35
CA GLU A 116 -7.63 -41.62 1.98
C GLU A 116 -8.85 -41.03 1.24
N LYS A 117 -10.01 -41.05 1.90
CA LYS A 117 -11.21 -40.45 1.32
C LYS A 117 -11.06 -38.96 1.11
N PHE A 118 -10.44 -38.26 2.06
CA PHE A 118 -10.16 -36.83 1.95
C PHE A 118 -9.25 -36.53 0.75
N ALA A 119 -8.15 -37.27 0.60
CA ALA A 119 -7.23 -37.11 -0.54
C ALA A 119 -7.95 -37.21 -1.89
N ASN A 120 -8.94 -38.11 -2.00
CA ASN A 120 -9.70 -38.30 -3.24
C ASN A 120 -10.73 -37.23 -3.52
N VAL A 121 -11.33 -36.61 -2.48
CA VAL A 121 -12.44 -35.63 -2.67
C VAL A 121 -12.02 -34.16 -2.47
N GLN A 122 -10.87 -33.90 -1.87
CA GLN A 122 -10.43 -32.55 -1.52
C GLN A 122 -10.43 -31.55 -2.70
N PRO A 123 -10.15 -31.93 -3.96
CA PRO A 123 -10.22 -30.98 -5.05
C PRO A 123 -11.63 -30.41 -5.27
N GLN A 124 -12.68 -31.10 -4.85
CA GLN A 124 -14.07 -30.65 -4.97
C GLN A 124 -14.46 -29.67 -3.87
N TYR A 125 -13.72 -29.63 -2.74
CA TYR A 125 -14.05 -28.84 -1.56
C TYR A 125 -13.17 -27.59 -1.40
N PHE A 126 -11.97 -27.58 -1.97
CA PHE A 126 -10.97 -26.54 -1.76
C PHE A 126 -10.57 -25.83 -3.05
N THR A 127 -11.57 -25.37 -3.80
CA THR A 127 -11.42 -24.40 -4.89
C THR A 127 -12.03 -23.07 -4.48
N SER A 128 -11.68 -22.01 -5.15
CA SER A 128 -12.30 -20.70 -4.91
C SER A 128 -13.82 -20.76 -5.04
N GLY A 129 -14.36 -21.50 -6.04
CA GLY A 129 -15.80 -21.68 -6.21
C GLY A 129 -16.46 -22.58 -5.16
N SER A 130 -15.74 -23.54 -4.58
CA SER A 130 -16.32 -24.44 -3.57
C SER A 130 -16.36 -23.85 -2.16
N LEU A 131 -15.52 -22.87 -1.87
CA LEU A 131 -15.47 -22.16 -0.59
C LEU A 131 -16.41 -20.94 -0.52
N ASP A 132 -17.24 -20.73 -1.55
CA ASP A 132 -18.30 -19.72 -1.56
C ASP A 132 -19.36 -19.89 -0.46
N ILE A 133 -19.43 -21.08 0.15
CA ILE A 133 -20.31 -21.40 1.27
C ILE A 133 -19.72 -21.08 2.65
N LEU A 134 -18.47 -20.60 2.74
CA LEU A 134 -17.89 -20.11 3.99
C LEU A 134 -18.79 -19.02 4.59
N ILE A 135 -18.79 -18.93 5.91
CA ILE A 135 -19.56 -17.89 6.61
C ILE A 135 -19.01 -16.52 6.24
N GLU A 136 -19.90 -15.60 5.94
CA GLU A 136 -19.56 -14.21 5.64
C GLU A 136 -19.14 -13.46 6.91
N LEU A 137 -17.99 -12.81 6.87
CA LEU A 137 -17.51 -11.96 7.94
C LEU A 137 -18.06 -10.52 7.75
N LYS A 138 -19.22 -10.25 8.36
CA LYS A 138 -19.92 -8.97 8.27
C LYS A 138 -19.35 -7.93 9.24
N LYS A 139 -18.12 -7.53 9.03
CA LYS A 139 -17.46 -6.49 9.83
C LYS A 139 -16.71 -5.54 8.90
N GLU A 140 -16.62 -4.29 9.30
CA GLU A 140 -15.88 -3.28 8.55
C GLU A 140 -14.43 -3.19 9.02
N PHE A 141 -13.55 -2.80 8.09
CA PHE A 141 -12.16 -2.48 8.44
C PHE A 141 -12.09 -1.17 9.24
N LEU A 142 -11.18 -1.12 10.21
CA LEU A 142 -10.80 0.13 10.84
C LEU A 142 -9.95 0.92 9.84
N ARG A 143 -10.48 2.01 9.33
CA ARG A 143 -9.82 2.87 8.35
C ARG A 143 -9.75 4.31 8.86
N ASP A 144 -8.80 5.04 8.31
CA ASP A 144 -8.67 6.47 8.56
C ASP A 144 -9.93 7.22 8.11
N THR A 145 -10.20 8.31 8.78
CA THR A 145 -11.27 9.25 8.46
C THR A 145 -10.66 10.61 8.08
N LYS A 146 -11.50 11.58 7.77
CA LYS A 146 -11.02 12.95 7.53
C LYS A 146 -10.38 13.61 8.78
N ASP A 147 -10.73 13.12 9.97
CA ASP A 147 -10.34 13.74 11.25
C ASP A 147 -9.37 12.87 12.07
N HIS A 148 -9.23 11.58 11.71
CA HIS A 148 -8.41 10.62 12.46
C HIS A 148 -7.64 9.69 11.53
N SER A 149 -6.39 9.42 11.88
CA SER A 149 -5.57 8.37 11.31
C SER A 149 -5.25 7.30 12.34
N PHE A 150 -5.15 6.04 11.89
CA PHE A 150 -4.86 4.89 12.75
C PHE A 150 -3.56 4.22 12.30
N PHE A 151 -2.66 4.01 13.26
CA PHE A 151 -1.38 3.35 13.03
C PHE A 151 -1.27 2.14 13.94
N TYR A 152 -0.90 1.00 13.38
CA TYR A 152 -0.98 -0.29 14.04
C TYR A 152 0.42 -0.74 14.44
N PHE A 153 0.69 -0.85 15.74
CA PHE A 153 1.95 -1.30 16.29
C PHE A 153 1.76 -2.62 17.05
N LYS A 154 2.84 -3.31 17.35
CA LYS A 154 2.79 -4.59 18.07
C LYS A 154 2.08 -4.48 19.41
N ASN A 155 2.25 -3.37 20.14
CA ASN A 155 1.68 -3.14 21.46
C ASN A 155 0.34 -2.39 21.45
N GLY A 156 -0.19 -1.97 20.30
CA GLY A 156 -1.49 -1.28 20.22
C GLY A 156 -1.66 -0.44 18.97
N ILE A 157 -2.72 0.35 18.95
CA ILE A 157 -3.09 1.21 17.83
C ILE A 157 -2.96 2.66 18.27
N VAL A 158 -2.17 3.43 17.54
CA VAL A 158 -2.11 4.88 17.75
C VAL A 158 -3.20 5.53 16.91
N LYS A 159 -4.15 6.15 17.61
CA LYS A 159 -5.17 7.02 17.03
C LYS A 159 -4.64 8.45 17.05
N THR A 160 -4.51 9.06 15.88
CA THR A 160 -4.00 10.42 15.71
C THR A 160 -5.10 11.32 15.18
N SER A 161 -5.27 12.49 15.82
CA SER A 161 -6.12 13.60 15.36
C SER A 161 -5.30 14.87 15.19
N SER A 162 -5.92 15.99 14.80
CA SER A 162 -5.26 17.30 14.78
C SER A 162 -4.76 17.75 16.16
N GLU A 163 -5.42 17.32 17.24
CA GLU A 163 -5.17 17.80 18.60
C GLU A 163 -4.33 16.84 19.44
N CYS A 164 -4.55 15.53 19.31
CA CYS A 164 -3.94 14.55 20.20
C CYS A 164 -3.57 13.24 19.50
N GLN A 165 -2.74 12.48 20.20
CA GLN A 165 -2.35 11.10 19.86
C GLN A 165 -2.58 10.23 21.09
N GLU A 166 -3.13 9.06 20.88
CA GLU A 166 -3.53 8.13 21.94
C GLU A 166 -3.20 6.70 21.51
N LEU A 167 -2.54 5.96 22.38
CA LEU A 167 -2.27 4.52 22.19
C LEU A 167 -3.41 3.73 22.82
N ILE A 168 -4.19 3.03 22.00
CA ILE A 168 -5.32 2.20 22.41
C ILE A 168 -5.01 0.71 22.20
N PRO A 169 -5.36 -0.16 23.16
CA PRO A 169 -5.15 -1.60 23.00
C PRO A 169 -6.09 -2.20 21.96
N TYR A 170 -5.66 -3.26 21.28
CA TYR A 170 -6.46 -3.97 20.26
C TYR A 170 -7.80 -4.48 20.82
N THR A 171 -7.90 -4.73 22.12
CA THR A 171 -9.11 -5.19 22.80
C THR A 171 -10.23 -4.14 22.84
N GLU A 172 -9.91 -2.87 22.69
CA GLU A 172 -10.91 -1.78 22.65
C GLU A 172 -11.61 -1.67 21.31
N ILE A 173 -11.04 -2.24 20.25
CA ILE A 173 -11.61 -2.16 18.90
C ILE A 173 -12.60 -3.29 18.69
N LYS A 174 -13.83 -3.06 19.19
CA LYS A 174 -14.94 -3.99 19.03
C LYS A 174 -15.53 -3.86 17.61
N ASN A 175 -15.82 -5.00 16.97
CA ASN A 175 -16.53 -5.08 15.69
C ASN A 175 -15.83 -4.44 14.46
N LYS A 176 -14.53 -4.21 14.51
CA LYS A 176 -13.73 -3.79 13.35
C LYS A 176 -12.71 -4.84 12.97
N LEU A 177 -12.26 -4.82 11.72
CA LEU A 177 -11.21 -5.67 11.17
C LEU A 177 -9.94 -4.84 10.95
N ILE A 178 -8.81 -5.51 11.08
CA ILE A 178 -7.48 -4.98 10.78
C ILE A 178 -6.72 -6.01 9.97
N TRP A 179 -6.11 -5.60 8.89
CA TRP A 179 -5.19 -6.48 8.17
C TRP A 179 -3.93 -6.73 9.00
N LYS A 180 -3.49 -7.98 9.06
CA LYS A 180 -2.23 -8.35 9.73
C LYS A 180 -1.03 -7.60 9.14
N SER A 181 -1.03 -7.38 7.83
CA SER A 181 -0.01 -6.64 7.09
C SER A 181 0.11 -5.17 7.48
N TRP A 182 -0.92 -4.58 8.10
CA TRP A 182 -0.88 -3.22 8.61
C TRP A 182 -0.17 -3.09 9.96
N ILE A 183 0.01 -4.21 10.68
CA ILE A 183 0.59 -4.22 12.02
C ILE A 183 2.10 -4.22 11.90
N ASN A 184 2.72 -3.16 12.41
CA ASN A 184 4.16 -3.02 12.50
C ASN A 184 4.72 -3.99 13.57
N ASP A 185 5.87 -4.58 13.30
CA ASP A 185 6.54 -5.50 14.23
C ASP A 185 7.21 -4.80 15.42
N HIS A 186 7.32 -3.46 15.38
CA HIS A 186 7.84 -2.66 16.48
C HIS A 186 6.74 -2.28 17.48
N GLU A 187 7.17 -2.05 18.72
CA GLU A 187 6.38 -1.38 19.74
C GLU A 187 6.64 0.12 19.69
N ILE A 188 5.66 0.92 20.13
CA ILE A 188 5.78 2.37 20.21
C ILE A 188 5.57 2.86 21.63
N GLN A 189 6.33 3.87 22.03
CA GLN A 189 6.10 4.72 23.18
C GLN A 189 5.79 6.12 22.65
N LEU A 190 4.62 6.64 23.01
CA LEU A 190 4.25 8.01 22.67
C LEU A 190 5.01 8.96 23.60
N ASP A 191 6.02 9.61 23.05
CA ASP A 191 6.82 10.58 23.78
C ASP A 191 6.37 12.01 23.48
N GLN A 192 6.57 12.92 24.42
CA GLN A 192 6.63 14.33 24.10
C GLN A 192 7.86 14.54 23.23
N PHE A 193 7.63 15.02 22.01
CA PHE A 193 8.61 15.15 20.94
C PHE A 193 9.77 16.08 21.37
N THR A 194 10.80 15.52 21.97
CA THR A 194 11.95 16.29 22.51
C THR A 194 13.25 16.10 21.74
N ASP A 195 13.41 14.93 21.08
CA ASP A 195 14.61 14.58 20.37
C ASP A 195 14.34 14.34 18.88
N HIS A 196 15.05 15.04 17.98
CA HIS A 196 14.91 14.89 16.54
C HIS A 196 15.42 13.51 16.07
N SER A 197 14.60 12.80 15.29
CA SER A 197 15.03 11.56 14.62
C SER A 197 16.05 11.83 13.51
N MET A 198 16.83 10.81 13.14
CA MET A 198 17.72 10.90 11.99
C MET A 198 16.94 11.14 10.70
N PHE A 199 15.74 10.55 10.58
CA PHE A 199 14.89 10.77 9.41
C PHE A 199 14.33 12.19 9.35
N GLU A 200 14.01 12.82 10.48
CA GLU A 200 13.62 14.24 10.51
C GLU A 200 14.75 15.15 10.03
N LYS A 201 15.99 14.89 10.48
CA LYS A 201 17.19 15.60 10.00
C LYS A 201 17.40 15.38 8.50
N PHE A 202 17.18 14.15 8.01
CA PHE A 202 17.21 13.84 6.59
C PHE A 202 16.18 14.69 5.81
N ILE A 203 14.91 14.77 6.28
CA ILE A 203 13.88 15.59 5.65
C ILE A 203 14.27 17.08 5.62
N SER A 204 14.86 17.58 6.72
CA SER A 204 15.37 18.95 6.76
C SER A 204 16.46 19.20 5.71
N ASN A 205 17.38 18.26 5.54
CA ASN A 205 18.48 18.36 4.57
C ASN A 205 17.97 18.35 3.12
N VAL A 206 17.05 17.44 2.77
CA VAL A 206 16.54 17.31 1.40
C VAL A 206 15.55 18.40 1.03
N SER A 207 14.95 19.07 2.00
CA SER A 207 14.01 20.17 1.76
C SER A 207 14.70 21.51 1.47
N GLY A 208 15.90 21.74 2.00
CA GLY A 208 16.73 22.91 1.74
C GLY A 208 16.21 24.25 2.33
N SER A 209 15.00 24.31 2.87
CA SER A 209 14.46 25.49 3.57
C SER A 209 13.25 25.16 4.44
N ASP A 210 12.94 26.01 5.43
CA ASP A 210 11.84 25.81 6.37
C ASP A 210 10.48 25.66 5.69
N LYS A 211 10.22 26.45 4.66
CA LYS A 211 8.94 26.38 3.93
C LYS A 211 8.81 25.05 3.19
N TRP A 212 9.86 24.57 2.56
CA TRP A 212 9.90 23.26 1.90
C TRP A 212 9.86 22.14 2.93
N ASN A 213 10.51 22.29 4.08
CA ASN A 213 10.42 21.33 5.16
C ASN A 213 8.98 21.12 5.63
N GLN A 214 8.21 22.19 5.82
CA GLN A 214 6.78 22.09 6.12
C GLN A 214 5.99 21.40 5.00
N ALA A 215 6.35 21.62 3.74
CA ALA A 215 5.74 20.93 2.61
C ALA A 215 6.02 19.44 2.64
N PHE A 216 7.27 19.01 2.91
CA PHE A 216 7.63 17.60 3.09
C PHE A 216 6.89 16.98 4.27
N ILE A 217 6.86 17.62 5.43
CA ILE A 217 6.12 17.17 6.62
C ILE A 217 4.63 16.98 6.27
N SER A 218 4.01 17.94 5.59
CA SER A 218 2.60 17.86 5.21
C SER A 218 2.34 16.73 4.19
N ALA A 219 3.25 16.50 3.26
CA ALA A 219 3.15 15.43 2.26
C ALA A 219 3.31 14.04 2.90
N ILE A 220 4.27 13.87 3.83
CA ILE A 220 4.38 12.66 4.64
C ILE A 220 3.04 12.41 5.35
N GLY A 221 2.52 13.38 6.06
CA GLY A 221 1.24 13.28 6.77
C GLY A 221 0.07 12.96 5.84
N TYR A 222 0.01 13.54 4.66
CA TYR A 222 -1.00 13.26 3.64
C TYR A 222 -0.97 11.79 3.18
N VAL A 223 0.22 11.27 2.90
CA VAL A 223 0.38 9.85 2.49
C VAL A 223 0.03 8.92 3.64
N LEU A 224 0.46 9.27 4.85
CA LEU A 224 0.18 8.48 6.05
C LEU A 224 -1.30 8.54 6.48
N THR A 225 -2.06 9.54 6.05
CA THR A 225 -3.50 9.62 6.29
C THR A 225 -4.24 8.99 5.12
N ASN A 226 -4.70 7.75 5.31
CA ASN A 226 -5.31 6.94 4.26
C ASN A 226 -6.82 7.24 4.02
N SER A 227 -7.24 8.47 4.30
CA SER A 227 -8.53 9.03 3.90
C SER A 227 -8.35 9.82 2.60
N ASN A 228 -9.16 9.52 1.59
CA ASN A 228 -8.94 10.02 0.23
C ASN A 228 -10.21 10.68 -0.36
N PRO A 229 -10.60 11.86 0.15
CA PRO A 229 -11.74 12.57 -0.43
C PRO A 229 -11.44 12.94 -1.90
N PRO A 230 -12.30 12.60 -2.87
CA PRO A 230 -12.02 12.76 -4.31
C PRO A 230 -11.66 14.18 -4.73
N SER A 231 -12.23 15.17 -4.04
CA SER A 231 -11.97 16.59 -4.32
C SER A 231 -10.56 17.06 -3.95
N LYS A 232 -9.88 16.33 -3.04
CA LYS A 232 -8.56 16.66 -2.50
C LYS A 232 -7.48 15.63 -2.82
N SER A 233 -7.83 14.61 -3.62
CA SER A 233 -6.89 13.54 -3.95
C SER A 233 -5.83 14.03 -4.92
N GLN A 234 -4.55 13.87 -4.53
CA GLN A 234 -3.36 14.25 -5.30
C GLN A 234 -2.35 13.12 -5.33
N ALA A 235 -1.62 12.98 -6.41
CA ALA A 235 -0.41 12.17 -6.44
C ALA A 235 0.78 13.00 -5.93
N ILE A 236 1.59 12.41 -5.07
CA ILE A 236 2.86 13.00 -4.62
C ILE A 236 3.92 12.67 -5.65
N ILE A 237 4.55 13.70 -6.20
CA ILE A 237 5.56 13.56 -7.24
C ILE A 237 6.90 14.01 -6.68
N LEU A 238 7.88 13.12 -6.75
CA LEU A 238 9.23 13.32 -6.22
C LEU A 238 10.17 13.63 -7.38
N TYR A 239 10.70 14.84 -7.42
CA TYR A 239 11.70 15.29 -8.39
C TYR A 239 13.00 15.69 -7.70
N ASP A 240 14.07 15.73 -8.49
CA ASP A 240 15.30 16.44 -8.11
C ASP A 240 15.14 17.94 -8.34
N GLU A 241 15.65 18.75 -7.42
CA GLU A 241 15.57 20.22 -7.51
C GLU A 241 16.31 20.73 -8.74
N SER A 242 17.46 20.16 -9.07
CA SER A 242 18.25 20.49 -10.24
C SER A 242 18.50 19.28 -11.11
N ILE A 243 18.27 19.41 -12.40
CA ILE A 243 18.65 18.43 -13.42
C ILE A 243 19.92 18.96 -14.09
N THR A 244 21.05 18.39 -13.74
CA THR A 244 22.37 18.82 -14.25
C THR A 244 22.72 18.20 -15.60
N ASP A 245 22.16 17.03 -15.93
CA ASP A 245 22.32 16.36 -17.22
C ASP A 245 21.03 15.61 -17.57
N VAL A 246 20.41 16.03 -18.68
CA VAL A 246 19.14 15.44 -19.18
C VAL A 246 19.34 14.00 -19.66
N ASN A 247 20.54 13.67 -20.16
CA ASN A 247 20.87 12.36 -20.72
C ASN A 247 21.35 11.37 -19.65
N ASN A 248 21.94 11.90 -18.54
CA ASN A 248 22.42 11.12 -17.41
C ASN A 248 21.98 11.77 -16.08
N PRO A 249 20.69 11.73 -15.74
CA PRO A 249 20.24 12.29 -14.49
C PRO A 249 20.90 11.59 -13.30
N SER A 250 21.62 12.35 -12.49
CA SER A 250 22.28 11.85 -11.29
C SER A 250 21.25 11.51 -10.23
N GLY A 251 21.18 10.23 -9.82
CA GLY A 251 20.37 9.80 -8.69
C GLY A 251 21.02 10.16 -7.33
N GLY A 252 20.45 9.68 -6.23
CA GLY A 252 21.08 9.80 -4.91
C GLY A 252 20.62 10.98 -4.07
N THR A 253 19.56 11.69 -4.48
CA THR A 253 18.95 12.79 -3.71
C THR A 253 18.14 12.32 -2.48
N GLY A 254 17.81 11.00 -2.40
CA GLY A 254 17.10 10.41 -1.25
C GLY A 254 15.62 10.07 -1.49
N LYS A 255 15.09 10.20 -2.71
CA LYS A 255 13.69 9.84 -3.06
C LYS A 255 13.32 8.43 -2.62
N GLY A 256 14.22 7.43 -2.83
CA GLY A 256 14.00 6.05 -2.42
C GLY A 256 13.93 5.88 -0.89
N ILE A 257 14.76 6.61 -0.13
CA ILE A 257 14.72 6.61 1.35
C ILE A 257 13.38 7.18 1.84
N PHE A 258 12.90 8.25 1.23
CA PHE A 258 11.61 8.86 1.52
C PHE A 258 10.46 7.85 1.32
N ALA A 259 10.39 7.19 0.16
CA ALA A 259 9.37 6.19 -0.14
C ALA A 259 9.48 4.97 0.80
N LYS A 260 10.71 4.51 1.11
CA LYS A 260 10.95 3.41 2.04
C LYS A 260 10.49 3.74 3.46
N ALA A 261 10.74 4.96 3.94
CA ALA A 261 10.29 5.39 5.26
C ALA A 261 8.77 5.27 5.45
N LEU A 262 7.99 5.64 4.44
CA LEU A 262 6.53 5.54 4.47
C LEU A 262 6.04 4.08 4.56
N SER A 263 6.78 3.14 3.98
CA SER A 263 6.42 1.71 3.99
C SER A 263 6.44 1.06 5.38
N TYR A 264 7.09 1.67 6.35
CA TYR A 264 7.06 1.18 7.74
C TYR A 264 5.75 1.45 8.48
N LEU A 265 4.89 2.32 7.92
CA LEU A 265 3.60 2.66 8.53
C LEU A 265 2.41 2.42 7.59
N ARG A 266 2.66 2.19 6.31
CA ARG A 266 1.61 1.94 5.31
C ARG A 266 2.02 0.82 4.36
N GLN A 267 1.13 -0.14 4.16
CA GLN A 267 1.35 -1.24 3.22
C GLN A 267 1.53 -0.71 1.80
N GLN A 268 2.70 -1.00 1.22
CA GLN A 268 3.16 -0.43 -0.04
C GLN A 268 3.28 -1.48 -1.13
N VAL A 269 2.89 -1.11 -2.34
CA VAL A 269 3.26 -1.80 -3.59
C VAL A 269 4.16 -0.89 -4.40
N VAL A 270 5.33 -1.40 -4.82
CA VAL A 270 6.26 -0.68 -5.68
C VAL A 270 6.16 -1.22 -7.11
N ILE A 271 6.03 -0.33 -8.07
CA ILE A 271 5.97 -0.63 -9.50
C ILE A 271 7.20 0.02 -10.15
N ASP A 272 7.95 -0.77 -10.92
CA ASP A 272 9.08 -0.28 -11.72
C ASP A 272 8.57 0.70 -12.80
N GLY A 273 8.85 1.97 -12.63
CA GLY A 273 8.40 3.04 -13.52
C GLY A 273 9.00 2.95 -14.92
N LYS A 274 10.18 2.34 -15.08
CA LYS A 274 10.78 2.08 -16.40
C LYS A 274 9.96 1.09 -17.24
N LYS A 275 9.25 0.16 -16.57
CA LYS A 275 8.37 -0.84 -17.19
C LYS A 275 6.89 -0.46 -17.10
N PHE A 276 6.57 0.67 -16.48
CA PHE A 276 5.20 1.13 -16.34
C PHE A 276 4.59 1.44 -17.71
N ASP A 277 3.53 0.71 -18.08
CA ASP A 277 2.77 0.93 -19.31
C ASP A 277 1.32 1.27 -18.95
N PRO A 278 0.90 2.53 -19.13
CA PRO A 278 -0.48 2.95 -18.88
C PRO A 278 -1.55 2.20 -19.69
N ASN A 279 -1.15 1.59 -20.82
CA ASN A 279 -2.08 0.82 -21.67
C ASN A 279 -2.24 -0.64 -21.22
N SER A 280 -1.38 -1.10 -20.31
CA SER A 280 -1.48 -2.45 -19.76
C SER A 280 -2.58 -2.53 -18.72
N LYS A 281 -3.56 -3.43 -18.90
CA LYS A 281 -4.61 -3.71 -17.92
C LYS A 281 -4.05 -4.29 -16.60
N PHE A 282 -2.86 -4.94 -16.66
CA PHE A 282 -2.27 -5.64 -15.53
C PHE A 282 -1.25 -4.80 -14.75
N VAL A 283 -1.14 -3.51 -15.01
CA VAL A 283 -0.14 -2.64 -14.39
C VAL A 283 -0.26 -2.62 -12.85
N PHE A 284 -1.46 -2.80 -12.32
CA PHE A 284 -1.75 -2.85 -10.89
C PHE A 284 -2.05 -4.26 -10.34
N GLN A 285 -1.71 -5.32 -11.08
CA GLN A 285 -2.06 -6.71 -10.67
C GLN A 285 -1.52 -7.14 -9.31
N ASN A 286 -0.47 -6.50 -8.79
CA ASN A 286 0.13 -6.79 -7.48
C ASN A 286 -0.53 -5.99 -6.34
N VAL A 287 -1.47 -5.10 -6.66
CA VAL A 287 -2.21 -4.33 -5.66
C VAL A 287 -3.29 -5.21 -5.05
N THR A 288 -3.33 -5.28 -3.72
CA THR A 288 -4.25 -6.10 -2.92
C THR A 288 -5.15 -5.21 -2.06
N GLU A 289 -6.18 -5.79 -1.44
CA GLU A 289 -7.15 -5.07 -0.61
C GLU A 289 -6.52 -4.34 0.60
N ASP A 290 -5.41 -4.83 1.08
CA ASP A 290 -4.66 -4.26 2.20
C ASP A 290 -3.65 -3.20 1.75
N THR A 291 -3.45 -3.00 0.44
CA THR A 291 -2.55 -1.96 -0.10
C THR A 291 -3.06 -0.57 0.26
N GLN A 292 -2.18 0.24 0.84
CA GLN A 292 -2.49 1.61 1.27
C GLN A 292 -1.77 2.66 0.44
N MET A 293 -0.69 2.27 -0.24
CA MET A 293 0.16 3.16 -1.01
C MET A 293 0.73 2.41 -2.23
N VAL A 294 0.74 3.07 -3.38
CA VAL A 294 1.41 2.60 -4.60
C VAL A 294 2.51 3.58 -4.95
N VAL A 295 3.73 3.08 -5.06
CA VAL A 295 4.90 3.84 -5.50
C VAL A 295 5.27 3.40 -6.91
N ILE A 296 5.29 4.33 -7.84
CA ILE A 296 5.79 4.11 -9.20
C ILE A 296 7.16 4.75 -9.26
N ASP A 297 8.19 3.90 -9.22
CA ASP A 297 9.56 4.33 -9.00
C ASP A 297 10.34 4.48 -10.30
N ASP A 298 11.01 5.61 -10.47
CA ASP A 298 11.88 5.96 -11.61
C ASP A 298 11.14 5.90 -12.97
N VAL A 299 10.09 6.71 -13.09
CA VAL A 299 9.25 6.76 -14.30
C VAL A 299 10.01 7.41 -15.45
N LYS A 300 9.79 6.86 -16.67
CA LYS A 300 10.37 7.39 -17.90
C LYS A 300 9.97 8.84 -18.18
N PRO A 301 10.85 9.62 -18.84
CA PRO A 301 10.50 10.92 -19.39
C PRO A 301 9.23 10.85 -20.24
N HIS A 302 8.45 11.94 -20.27
CA HIS A 302 7.25 12.07 -21.11
C HIS A 302 6.05 11.18 -20.75
N MET A 303 6.00 10.56 -19.54
CA MET A 303 4.80 9.89 -19.08
C MET A 303 3.62 10.88 -19.02
N ASP A 304 2.48 10.51 -19.60
CA ASP A 304 1.26 11.33 -19.52
C ASP A 304 0.58 11.15 -18.17
N PHE A 305 0.65 12.16 -17.33
CA PHE A 305 0.01 12.18 -16.02
C PHE A 305 -1.52 12.05 -16.07
N LYS A 306 -2.16 12.31 -17.22
CA LYS A 306 -3.61 12.18 -17.38
C LYS A 306 -4.14 10.78 -17.03
N PHE A 307 -3.30 9.76 -17.18
CA PHE A 307 -3.62 8.39 -16.77
C PHE A 307 -4.11 8.31 -15.31
N PHE A 308 -3.53 9.11 -14.41
CA PHE A 308 -3.91 9.08 -12.99
C PHE A 308 -5.17 9.88 -12.66
N HIS A 309 -5.74 10.63 -13.58
CA HIS A 309 -6.90 11.48 -13.29
C HIS A 309 -8.12 10.67 -12.84
N SER A 310 -8.45 9.60 -13.55
CA SER A 310 -9.55 8.70 -13.18
C SER A 310 -9.27 7.96 -11.87
N ILE A 311 -8.04 7.48 -11.68
CA ILE A 311 -7.64 6.79 -10.45
C ILE A 311 -7.85 7.69 -9.23
N LEU A 312 -7.40 8.95 -9.31
CA LEU A 312 -7.50 9.90 -8.21
C LEU A 312 -8.93 10.41 -7.96
N SER A 313 -9.85 10.32 -8.94
CA SER A 313 -11.23 10.81 -8.79
C SER A 313 -12.27 9.72 -8.63
N GLU A 314 -12.09 8.58 -9.29
CA GLU A 314 -13.12 7.56 -9.44
C GLU A 314 -12.76 6.24 -8.76
N GLY A 315 -11.46 6.09 -8.39
CA GLY A 315 -10.93 4.89 -7.78
C GLY A 315 -10.05 4.06 -8.71
N LEU A 316 -9.35 3.10 -8.11
CA LEU A 316 -8.38 2.24 -8.80
C LEU A 316 -9.01 0.89 -9.14
N THR A 317 -9.05 0.57 -10.44
CA THR A 317 -9.40 -0.78 -10.91
C THR A 317 -8.16 -1.66 -10.95
N VAL A 318 -8.26 -2.85 -10.38
CA VAL A 318 -7.20 -3.87 -10.36
C VAL A 318 -7.64 -5.04 -11.22
N GLU A 319 -6.83 -5.36 -12.24
CA GLU A 319 -7.02 -6.53 -13.09
C GLU A 319 -5.81 -7.45 -12.96
N GLY A 320 -6.04 -8.70 -12.62
CA GLY A 320 -5.03 -9.75 -12.55
C GLY A 320 -5.19 -10.78 -13.67
N LYS A 321 -4.11 -11.41 -14.09
CA LYS A 321 -4.17 -12.47 -15.10
C LYS A 321 -4.98 -13.64 -14.56
N ASN A 322 -6.04 -14.04 -15.27
CA ASN A 322 -6.97 -15.11 -14.90
C ASN A 322 -7.69 -14.87 -13.54
N GLN A 323 -7.88 -13.62 -13.15
CA GLN A 323 -8.60 -13.23 -11.96
C GLN A 323 -9.75 -12.29 -12.31
N THR A 324 -10.81 -12.30 -11.51
CA THR A 324 -11.89 -11.31 -11.63
C THR A 324 -11.33 -9.92 -11.28
N SER A 325 -11.59 -8.94 -12.14
CA SER A 325 -11.24 -7.55 -11.85
C SER A 325 -12.06 -7.03 -10.66
N TRP A 326 -11.49 -6.11 -9.91
CA TRP A 326 -12.16 -5.46 -8.80
C TRP A 326 -11.71 -4.00 -8.69
N LYS A 327 -12.44 -3.18 -7.95
CA LYS A 327 -12.20 -1.75 -7.88
C LYS A 327 -12.15 -1.25 -6.44
N PHE A 328 -11.16 -0.44 -6.13
CA PHE A 328 -11.24 0.44 -4.96
C PHE A 328 -12.21 1.59 -5.26
N SER A 329 -13.12 1.87 -4.34
CA SER A 329 -13.83 3.15 -4.35
C SER A 329 -12.86 4.32 -4.16
N SER A 330 -13.23 5.50 -4.63
CA SER A 330 -12.34 6.67 -4.61
C SER A 330 -11.82 7.03 -3.21
N ASP A 331 -12.64 6.86 -2.18
CA ASP A 331 -12.28 7.10 -0.76
C ASP A 331 -11.30 6.08 -0.18
N LYS A 332 -11.22 4.87 -0.78
CA LYS A 332 -10.35 3.76 -0.37
C LYS A 332 -9.14 3.55 -1.29
N THR A 333 -9.04 4.34 -2.34
CA THR A 333 -7.92 4.25 -3.29
C THR A 333 -6.58 4.46 -2.57
N PRO A 334 -5.58 3.58 -2.78
CA PRO A 334 -4.23 3.78 -2.26
C PRO A 334 -3.65 5.15 -2.65
N LYS A 335 -2.82 5.73 -1.80
CA LYS A 335 -2.07 6.94 -2.14
C LYS A 335 -1.09 6.64 -3.26
N ILE A 336 -0.98 7.55 -4.22
CA ILE A 336 -0.06 7.42 -5.35
C ILE A 336 1.16 8.28 -5.12
N ILE A 337 2.32 7.67 -5.20
CA ILE A 337 3.62 8.35 -5.19
C ILE A 337 4.33 8.02 -6.51
N ILE A 338 4.91 9.01 -7.14
CA ILE A 338 5.63 8.85 -8.39
C ILE A 338 7.01 9.47 -8.21
N SER A 339 8.07 8.69 -8.38
CA SER A 339 9.42 9.24 -8.47
C SER A 339 9.84 9.35 -9.94
N SER A 340 10.53 10.42 -10.27
CA SER A 340 11.08 10.64 -11.60
C SER A 340 12.34 11.50 -11.53
N ASN A 341 13.26 11.22 -12.42
CA ASN A 341 14.41 12.09 -12.68
C ASN A 341 14.11 13.12 -13.78
N SER A 342 12.89 13.11 -14.32
CA SER A 342 12.42 14.01 -15.36
C SER A 342 11.08 14.63 -14.98
N VAL A 343 10.86 15.90 -15.27
CA VAL A 343 9.61 16.59 -14.92
C VAL A 343 8.49 16.29 -15.91
N PHE A 344 7.27 16.15 -15.41
CA PHE A 344 6.07 15.97 -16.22
C PHE A 344 5.47 17.30 -16.66
N SER A 345 4.81 17.30 -17.82
CA SER A 345 4.07 18.48 -18.25
C SER A 345 2.96 18.84 -17.27
N ASN A 346 3.00 20.08 -16.78
CA ASN A 346 1.97 20.66 -15.92
C ASN A 346 0.92 21.47 -16.71
N LYS A 347 0.87 21.31 -18.03
CA LYS A 347 -0.11 22.04 -18.86
C LYS A 347 -1.54 21.65 -18.46
N GLY A 348 -2.35 22.66 -18.14
CA GLY A 348 -3.76 22.51 -17.76
C GLY A 348 -4.03 22.56 -16.25
N THR A 349 -5.15 23.17 -15.88
CA THR A 349 -5.58 23.38 -14.49
C THR A 349 -5.85 22.06 -13.75
N THR A 350 -6.29 21.02 -14.46
CA THR A 350 -6.57 19.69 -13.91
C THR A 350 -5.28 19.01 -13.47
N ASN A 351 -4.22 19.06 -14.26
CA ASN A 351 -2.91 18.51 -13.89
C ASN A 351 -2.38 19.18 -12.62
N LYS A 352 -2.36 20.52 -12.60
CA LYS A 352 -1.88 21.30 -11.43
C LYS A 352 -2.62 20.95 -10.14
N ARG A 353 -3.93 20.71 -10.21
CA ARG A 353 -4.74 20.36 -9.03
C ARG A 353 -4.49 18.93 -8.52
N ARG A 354 -4.07 18.01 -9.40
CA ARG A 354 -3.89 16.59 -9.11
C ARG A 354 -2.47 16.18 -8.75
N GLN A 355 -1.52 17.10 -8.91
CA GLN A 355 -0.11 16.88 -8.62
C GLN A 355 0.31 17.68 -7.39
N TYR A 356 1.03 17.05 -6.49
CA TYR A 356 1.75 17.72 -5.42
C TYR A 356 3.23 17.39 -5.56
N ILE A 357 4.02 18.39 -5.95
CA ILE A 357 5.43 18.22 -6.34
C ILE A 357 6.32 18.51 -5.14
N LEU A 358 7.21 17.56 -4.84
CA LEU A 358 8.32 17.72 -3.90
C LEU A 358 9.63 17.68 -4.67
N GLU A 359 10.42 18.74 -4.57
CA GLU A 359 11.76 18.86 -5.14
C GLU A 359 12.79 18.58 -4.05
N PHE A 360 13.61 17.54 -4.27
CA PHE A 360 14.68 17.14 -3.37
C PHE A 360 15.93 17.92 -3.70
N SER A 361 16.50 18.60 -2.70
CA SER A 361 17.77 19.32 -2.86
C SER A 361 18.93 18.35 -3.17
N ASP A 362 20.01 18.88 -3.68
CA ASP A 362 21.23 18.16 -4.01
C ASP A 362 22.15 17.88 -2.80
N PHE A 363 21.66 18.10 -1.57
CA PHE A 363 22.44 17.98 -0.34
C PHE A 363 23.23 16.66 -0.24
N TYR A 364 22.65 15.54 -0.66
CA TYR A 364 23.33 14.26 -0.67
C TYR A 364 23.98 13.94 -2.01
N SER A 365 23.33 14.24 -3.14
CA SER A 365 23.86 13.94 -4.46
C SER A 365 25.13 14.76 -4.78
N SER A 366 25.23 15.99 -4.31
CA SER A 366 26.47 16.80 -4.43
C SER A 366 27.68 16.14 -3.77
N LYS A 367 27.48 15.39 -2.69
CA LYS A 367 28.56 14.63 -2.03
C LYS A 367 29.01 13.41 -2.85
N ILE A 368 28.13 12.78 -3.61
CA ILE A 368 28.46 11.70 -4.54
C ILE A 368 29.40 12.23 -5.62
N ILE A 369 29.12 13.41 -6.16
CA ILE A 369 29.98 14.07 -7.16
C ILE A 369 31.39 14.32 -6.60
N THR A 370 31.53 14.58 -5.30
CA THR A 370 32.81 14.75 -4.63
C THR A 370 33.46 13.46 -4.15
N GLY A 371 32.91 12.28 -4.50
CA GLY A 371 33.49 10.97 -4.27
C GLY A 371 33.01 10.24 -3.01
N VAL A 372 31.95 10.69 -2.36
CA VAL A 372 31.34 9.98 -1.22
C VAL A 372 30.36 8.94 -1.74
N GLU A 373 30.65 7.64 -1.52
CA GLU A 373 29.82 6.54 -2.04
C GLU A 373 28.46 6.44 -1.34
N GLU A 374 28.41 6.59 -0.01
CA GLU A 374 27.21 6.45 0.82
C GLU A 374 26.91 7.74 1.61
N PRO A 375 26.50 8.85 0.95
CA PRO A 375 26.44 10.16 1.58
C PRO A 375 25.47 10.28 2.75
N VAL A 376 24.39 9.49 2.77
CA VAL A 376 23.44 9.47 3.90
C VAL A 376 24.06 8.77 5.10
N LYS A 377 24.68 7.62 4.91
CA LYS A 377 25.38 6.90 5.95
C LYS A 377 26.56 7.72 6.51
N ASP A 378 27.36 8.31 5.64
CA ASP A 378 28.47 9.16 6.02
C ASP A 378 28.03 10.35 6.88
N HIS A 379 26.95 11.01 6.47
CA HIS A 379 26.41 12.17 7.17
C HIS A 379 25.76 11.84 8.52
N HIS A 380 25.06 10.71 8.61
CA HIS A 380 24.31 10.31 9.81
C HIS A 380 25.01 9.26 10.68
N GLY A 381 26.13 8.71 10.22
CA GLY A 381 26.94 7.73 10.94
C GLY A 381 26.40 6.30 10.94
N CYS A 382 25.28 6.03 10.24
CA CYS A 382 24.65 4.71 10.17
C CYS A 382 23.81 4.52 8.91
N MET A 383 23.52 3.27 8.56
CA MET A 383 22.55 2.91 7.53
C MET A 383 21.13 3.07 8.07
N PHE A 384 20.32 3.85 7.38
CA PHE A 384 18.93 4.06 7.79
C PHE A 384 18.16 2.75 7.76
N PHE A 385 17.32 2.57 8.78
CA PHE A 385 16.43 1.42 9.00
C PHE A 385 17.14 0.09 9.29
N GLN A 386 18.43 -0.04 9.01
CA GLN A 386 19.19 -1.26 9.24
C GLN A 386 19.93 -1.22 10.56
N ASP A 387 20.63 -0.11 10.85
CA ASP A 387 21.49 0.04 12.02
C ASP A 387 20.79 0.75 13.18
N TRP A 388 19.51 1.07 13.03
CA TRP A 388 18.76 1.80 14.05
C TRP A 388 18.46 0.93 15.27
N ASP A 389 18.75 1.47 16.45
CA ASP A 389 18.30 0.88 17.71
C ASP A 389 16.81 1.18 17.97
N GLN A 390 16.27 0.56 19.04
CA GLN A 390 14.86 0.76 19.43
C GLN A 390 14.54 2.22 19.74
N LYS A 391 15.52 2.99 20.25
CA LYS A 391 15.32 4.41 20.58
C LYS A 391 15.16 5.26 19.31
N GLU A 392 16.00 5.00 18.28
CA GLU A 392 15.89 5.71 17.00
C GLU A 392 14.60 5.32 16.25
N TRP A 393 14.22 4.03 16.28
CA TRP A 393 12.92 3.59 15.74
C TRP A 393 11.76 4.32 16.42
N ASN A 394 11.78 4.49 17.74
CA ASN A 394 10.75 5.21 18.47
C ASN A 394 10.68 6.69 18.09
N ARG A 395 11.83 7.37 17.95
CA ARG A 395 11.91 8.75 17.48
C ARG A 395 11.36 8.90 16.06
N PHE A 396 11.75 7.99 15.18
CA PHE A 396 11.25 7.94 13.80
C PHE A 396 9.71 7.84 13.76
N TYR A 397 9.13 6.89 14.49
CA TYR A 397 7.68 6.74 14.51
C TYR A 397 6.97 7.95 15.10
N ASN A 398 7.48 8.53 16.17
CA ASN A 398 6.90 9.75 16.76
C ASN A 398 6.96 10.93 15.76
N PHE A 399 8.04 11.07 14.99
CA PHE A 399 8.12 12.05 13.92
C PHE A 399 7.07 11.79 12.81
N MET A 400 6.93 10.56 12.36
CA MET A 400 5.93 10.19 11.34
C MET A 400 4.50 10.45 11.81
N LEU A 401 4.21 10.16 13.09
CA LEU A 401 2.93 10.48 13.72
C LEU A 401 2.71 11.99 13.83
N TYR A 402 3.76 12.75 14.15
CA TYR A 402 3.73 14.21 14.11
C TYR A 402 3.38 14.72 12.72
N CYS A 403 3.98 14.18 11.66
CA CYS A 403 3.64 14.56 10.28
C CYS A 403 2.15 14.31 9.97
N SER A 404 1.59 13.18 10.41
CA SER A 404 0.16 12.89 10.24
C SER A 404 -0.71 13.91 10.97
N ARG A 405 -0.38 14.23 12.23
CA ARG A 405 -1.07 15.27 13.01
C ARG A 405 -0.98 16.64 12.36
N PHE A 406 0.21 17.00 11.87
CA PHE A 406 0.45 18.25 11.16
C PHE A 406 -0.46 18.38 9.92
N TYR A 407 -0.55 17.31 9.12
CA TYR A 407 -1.42 17.29 7.95
C TYR A 407 -2.91 17.36 8.33
N LEU A 408 -3.36 16.62 9.35
CA LEU A 408 -4.75 16.68 9.81
C LEU A 408 -5.15 18.09 10.27
N LYS A 409 -4.20 18.85 10.79
CA LYS A 409 -4.42 20.22 11.24
C LYS A 409 -4.37 21.25 10.10
N ASN A 410 -3.38 21.14 9.22
CA ASN A 410 -3.03 22.20 8.26
C ASN A 410 -3.39 21.85 6.81
N GLY A 411 -3.63 20.56 6.51
CA GLY A 411 -3.70 20.06 5.13
C GLY A 411 -2.33 20.04 4.45
N LEU A 412 -2.31 19.87 3.13
CA LEU A 412 -1.10 20.03 2.32
C LEU A 412 -0.71 21.49 2.25
N ILE A 413 0.53 21.81 2.59
CA ILE A 413 1.06 23.17 2.55
C ILE A 413 1.25 23.61 1.10
N ALA A 414 0.61 24.70 0.72
CA ALA A 414 0.74 25.23 -0.63
C ALA A 414 2.18 25.71 -0.93
N ILE A 415 2.79 25.08 -1.92
CA ILE A 415 4.14 25.41 -2.37
C ILE A 415 4.19 25.51 -3.89
N LYS A 416 5.04 26.37 -4.41
CA LYS A 416 5.36 26.42 -5.83
C LYS A 416 6.69 25.72 -6.05
N PRO A 417 6.79 24.78 -6.99
CA PRO A 417 8.06 24.18 -7.37
C PRO A 417 9.07 25.28 -7.74
N LYS A 418 10.33 25.09 -7.34
CA LYS A 418 11.39 26.11 -7.55
C LYS A 418 11.82 26.11 -9.02
N ASN A 419 12.23 24.96 -9.51
CA ASN A 419 12.88 24.79 -10.81
C ASN A 419 12.06 24.00 -11.82
N HIS A 420 10.78 23.69 -11.51
CA HIS A 420 9.95 22.86 -12.39
C HIS A 420 9.79 23.44 -13.80
N SER A 421 9.63 24.75 -13.94
CA SER A 421 9.49 25.41 -15.25
C SER A 421 10.80 25.35 -16.04
N ASP A 422 11.91 25.58 -15.37
CA ASP A 422 13.25 25.60 -15.97
C ASP A 422 13.67 24.17 -16.35
N ASN A 423 13.47 23.21 -15.46
CA ASN A 423 13.70 21.79 -15.75
C ASN A 423 12.80 21.28 -16.88
N LEU A 424 11.56 21.75 -16.98
CA LEU A 424 10.66 21.39 -18.07
C LEU A 424 11.15 21.98 -19.40
N LEU A 425 11.64 23.22 -19.41
CA LEU A 425 12.21 23.84 -20.59
C LEU A 425 13.47 23.09 -21.06
N LEU A 426 14.37 22.78 -20.12
CA LEU A 426 15.59 22.03 -20.37
C LEU A 426 15.32 20.63 -21.01
N ILE A 427 14.31 19.89 -20.51
CA ILE A 427 13.95 18.56 -21.02
C ILE A 427 13.23 18.64 -22.38
N GLN A 428 12.43 19.69 -22.62
CA GLN A 428 11.66 19.83 -23.86
C GLN A 428 12.48 20.44 -25.00
N THR A 429 13.63 21.02 -24.71
CA THR A 429 14.50 21.68 -25.67
C THR A 429 15.90 21.05 -25.65
N HIS A 430 16.93 21.87 -25.68
CA HIS A 430 18.34 21.51 -25.59
C HIS A 430 18.99 22.40 -24.55
N GLU A 431 20.07 21.92 -23.92
CA GLU A 431 20.81 22.70 -22.93
C GLU A 431 21.25 24.07 -23.48
N ASP A 432 21.77 24.07 -24.71
CA ASP A 432 22.17 25.30 -25.40
C ASP A 432 21.00 26.28 -25.58
N PHE A 433 19.80 25.76 -25.87
CA PHE A 433 18.59 26.57 -25.97
C PHE A 433 18.18 27.17 -24.62
N TYR A 434 18.28 26.34 -23.55
CA TYR A 434 17.97 26.79 -22.19
C TYR A 434 18.93 27.89 -21.75
N ILE A 435 20.25 27.75 -21.99
CA ILE A 435 21.26 28.78 -21.70
C ILE A 435 20.95 30.02 -22.48
N TRP A 436 20.81 29.89 -23.80
CA TRP A 436 20.58 31.02 -24.70
C TRP A 436 19.30 31.79 -24.36
N VAL A 437 18.16 31.09 -24.08
CA VAL A 437 16.89 31.79 -23.80
C VAL A 437 16.92 32.56 -22.49
N ASN A 438 17.71 32.09 -21.51
CA ASN A 438 17.87 32.80 -20.24
C ASN A 438 18.76 34.04 -20.35
N ASP A 439 19.63 34.10 -21.35
CA ASP A 439 20.45 35.28 -21.66
C ASP A 439 19.66 36.34 -22.47
N GLN A 440 18.47 36.01 -22.97
CA GLN A 440 17.62 36.94 -23.68
C GLN A 440 16.73 37.73 -22.71
N ASP A 441 16.55 39.01 -22.95
CA ASP A 441 15.63 39.89 -22.19
C ASP A 441 14.19 39.77 -22.69
N PHE A 442 13.60 38.54 -22.57
CA PHE A 442 12.21 38.32 -22.94
C PHE A 442 11.24 38.90 -21.92
N LYS A 443 10.34 39.76 -22.40
CA LYS A 443 9.29 40.36 -21.55
C LYS A 443 8.06 39.48 -21.55
N VAL A 444 7.49 39.25 -20.37
CA VAL A 444 6.24 38.52 -20.18
C VAL A 444 5.11 39.18 -20.98
N GLU A 445 4.23 38.38 -21.58
CA GLU A 445 3.09 38.85 -22.41
C GLU A 445 3.46 39.61 -23.69
N THR A 446 4.69 39.51 -24.14
CA THR A 446 5.15 40.10 -25.40
C THR A 446 5.24 39.04 -26.48
N THR A 447 4.75 39.35 -27.69
CA THR A 447 4.88 38.46 -28.86
C THR A 447 6.15 38.82 -29.60
N TYR A 448 6.96 37.80 -29.85
CA TYR A 448 8.23 37.95 -30.59
C TYR A 448 8.11 37.19 -31.92
N LEU A 449 8.76 37.73 -32.96
CA LEU A 449 8.85 37.04 -34.24
C LEU A 449 9.89 35.93 -34.14
N ARG A 450 9.47 34.67 -34.38
CA ARG A 450 10.33 33.49 -34.27
C ARG A 450 11.64 33.65 -35.07
N ASP A 451 11.57 34.19 -36.28
CA ASP A 451 12.72 34.21 -37.18
C ASP A 451 13.81 35.21 -36.69
N ASP A 452 13.45 36.22 -35.90
CA ASP A 452 14.38 37.12 -35.26
C ASP A 452 15.28 36.42 -34.23
N TYR A 453 14.83 35.30 -33.68
CA TYR A 453 15.53 34.54 -32.64
C TYR A 453 16.07 33.20 -33.15
N PHE A 454 15.39 32.54 -34.09
CA PHE A 454 15.83 31.28 -34.66
C PHE A 454 17.17 31.38 -35.39
N THR A 455 17.33 32.38 -36.24
CA THR A 455 18.55 32.55 -37.04
C THR A 455 19.77 32.83 -36.17
N PRO A 456 19.75 33.79 -35.21
CA PRO A 456 20.86 34.04 -34.30
C PRO A 456 21.20 32.80 -33.47
N PHE A 457 20.20 32.13 -32.84
CA PHE A 457 20.42 30.94 -32.06
C PHE A 457 21.06 29.80 -32.89
N LYS A 458 20.52 29.54 -34.09
CA LYS A 458 21.07 28.54 -35.01
C LYS A 458 22.51 28.83 -35.36
N GLN A 459 22.82 30.07 -35.67
CA GLN A 459 24.18 30.51 -36.07
C GLN A 459 25.18 30.37 -34.92
N GLU A 460 24.77 30.68 -33.68
CA GLU A 460 25.62 30.66 -32.50
C GLU A 460 25.95 29.20 -32.06
N TYR A 461 24.97 28.31 -32.04
CA TYR A 461 25.13 26.98 -31.44
C TYR A 461 25.25 25.83 -32.48
N PHE A 462 24.76 26.01 -33.70
CA PHE A 462 24.71 24.95 -34.73
C PHE A 462 25.44 25.29 -36.03
N GLY A 463 25.80 26.55 -36.23
CA GLY A 463 26.43 27.05 -37.44
C GLY A 463 25.64 26.67 -38.69
N ASP A 464 26.33 26.14 -39.71
CA ASP A 464 25.72 25.67 -40.95
C ASP A 464 25.14 24.26 -40.92
N SER A 465 25.11 23.64 -39.72
CA SER A 465 24.57 22.27 -39.57
C SER A 465 23.05 22.23 -39.83
N ASN A 466 22.55 21.11 -40.35
CA ASN A 466 21.11 20.88 -40.52
C ASN A 466 20.48 20.17 -39.34
N GLU A 467 21.17 20.06 -38.22
CA GLU A 467 20.69 19.35 -37.04
C GLU A 467 19.53 20.08 -36.35
N LEU A 468 19.51 21.43 -36.42
CA LEU A 468 18.40 22.24 -35.94
C LEU A 468 17.50 22.68 -37.10
N SER A 469 16.24 22.22 -37.08
CA SER A 469 15.19 22.69 -37.97
C SER A 469 14.24 23.65 -37.27
N VAL A 470 13.57 24.50 -38.06
CA VAL A 470 12.51 25.44 -37.55
C VAL A 470 11.45 24.69 -36.75
N ARG A 471 11.12 23.42 -37.09
CA ARG A 471 10.18 22.59 -36.33
C ARG A 471 10.68 22.19 -34.96
N LYS A 472 12.00 22.02 -34.78
CA LYS A 472 12.59 21.71 -33.46
C LYS A 472 12.73 22.94 -32.58
N PHE A 473 12.80 24.13 -33.17
CA PHE A 473 12.90 25.39 -32.45
C PHE A 473 11.55 25.90 -31.94
N ASN A 474 10.43 25.52 -32.59
CA ASN A 474 9.07 25.84 -32.16
C ASN A 474 8.61 24.93 -31.01
#